data_73369a15b43154bffa71c3cfcc5b293f
#
_entry.id   73369a15b43154bffa71c3cfcc5b293f
#
_cell.length_a   1.000
_cell.length_b   1.000
_cell.length_c   1.000
_cell.angle_alpha   90.00
_cell.angle_beta   90.00
_cell.angle_gamma   90.00
#
_symmetry.space_group_name_H-M   'P 1'
#
loop_
_entity.id
_entity.type
_entity.pdbx_description
1 polymer ?
#
loop_
_entity_poly.entity_id
_entity_poly.type
_entity_poly.pdbx_seq_one_letter_code
_entity_poly.pdbx_strand_id
1 'polypeptide(L)'
;MALTKETSTVATEVVGQYKHIQVAEDTIIKEDNVEISRTRHRKTLNCGSLSTDGNNTFIATDISGESSEVQGIANLVWTQSIKDAWKAKMIADKNAIG
;
A
#
# COMPACT_ATOMS: atom_id res chain seq x y z
N MET A 1 -19.19 16.12 26.40
CA MET A 1 -19.15 15.73 24.96
C MET A 1 -17.76 15.26 24.60
N ALA A 2 -17.61 14.00 24.22
CA ALA A 2 -16.32 13.42 23.88
C ALA A 2 -16.32 12.97 22.42
N LEU A 3 -15.43 13.55 21.62
CA LEU A 3 -15.21 13.14 20.24
C LEU A 3 -14.00 12.20 20.20
N THR A 4 -14.16 11.07 19.53
CA THR A 4 -13.08 10.11 19.31
C THR A 4 -12.98 9.80 17.83
N LYS A 5 -11.76 9.52 17.38
CA LYS A 5 -11.47 9.13 16.00
C LYS A 5 -10.84 7.74 16.01
N GLU A 6 -11.44 6.84 15.26
CA GLU A 6 -10.92 5.48 15.13
C GLU A 6 -10.63 5.21 13.65
N THR A 7 -9.54 4.50 13.39
CA THR A 7 -9.21 4.05 12.05
C THR A 7 -9.10 2.53 12.06
N SER A 8 -9.80 1.88 11.14
CA SER A 8 -9.73 0.43 11.04
C SER A 8 -9.56 -0.01 9.59
N THR A 9 -8.76 -1.06 9.40
CA THR A 9 -8.61 -1.69 8.09
C THR A 9 -9.81 -2.59 7.86
N VAL A 10 -10.59 -2.31 6.80
CA VAL A 10 -11.80 -3.08 6.50
C VAL A 10 -11.60 -4.10 5.39
N ALA A 11 -10.59 -3.90 4.54
CA ALA A 11 -10.29 -4.85 3.46
C ALA A 11 -8.83 -4.72 3.05
N THR A 12 -8.20 -5.86 2.79
CA THR A 12 -6.85 -5.91 2.21
C THR A 12 -6.90 -6.92 1.07
N GLU A 13 -6.50 -6.51 -0.13
CA GLU A 13 -6.61 -7.32 -1.33
C GLU A 13 -5.30 -7.31 -2.09
N VAL A 14 -4.86 -8.48 -2.56
CA VAL A 14 -3.68 -8.61 -3.41
C VAL A 14 -4.14 -8.73 -4.85
N VAL A 15 -3.66 -7.83 -5.72
CA VAL A 15 -4.18 -7.68 -7.08
C VAL A 15 -3.04 -7.75 -8.10
N GLY A 16 -3.25 -8.52 -9.15
CA GLY A 16 -2.38 -8.55 -10.31
C GLY A 16 -1.12 -9.39 -10.14
N GLN A 17 -0.36 -9.47 -11.22
CA GLN A 17 0.85 -10.30 -11.27
C GLN A 17 2.01 -9.74 -10.44
N TYR A 18 2.00 -8.44 -10.16
CA TYR A 18 3.02 -7.78 -9.36
C TYR A 18 2.61 -7.65 -7.90
N LYS A 19 1.51 -8.29 -7.53
CA LYS A 19 1.03 -8.38 -6.14
C LYS A 19 0.87 -7.02 -5.49
N HIS A 20 0.23 -6.08 -6.20
CA HIS A 20 -0.16 -4.80 -5.58
C HIS A 20 -1.14 -5.07 -4.46
N ILE A 21 -0.98 -4.37 -3.35
CA ILE A 21 -1.85 -4.52 -2.18
C ILE A 21 -2.79 -3.33 -2.12
N GLN A 22 -4.08 -3.58 -2.23
CA GLN A 22 -5.10 -2.55 -2.05
C GLN A 22 -5.61 -2.62 -0.62
N VAL A 23 -5.55 -1.49 0.08
CA VAL A 23 -5.98 -1.41 1.47
C VAL A 23 -7.14 -0.42 1.54
N ALA A 24 -8.25 -0.86 2.10
CA ALA A 24 -9.37 0.01 2.40
C ALA A 24 -9.45 0.23 3.90
N GLU A 25 -9.46 1.49 4.32
CA GLU A 25 -9.51 1.87 5.72
C GLU A 25 -10.70 2.79 5.95
N ASP A 26 -11.41 2.58 7.06
CA ASP A 26 -12.46 3.48 7.50
C ASP A 26 -11.96 4.33 8.65
N THR A 27 -12.20 5.64 8.53
CA THR A 27 -12.04 6.58 9.64
C THR A 27 -13.42 6.86 10.20
N ILE A 28 -13.60 6.56 11.47
CA ILE A 28 -14.88 6.66 12.15
C ILE A 28 -14.76 7.73 13.23
N ILE A 29 -15.67 8.70 13.20
CA ILE A 29 -15.75 9.72 14.23
C ILE A 29 -16.98 9.42 15.08
N LYS A 30 -16.76 9.37 16.39
CA LYS A 30 -17.81 9.07 17.36
C LYS A 30 -17.95 10.22 18.35
N GLU A 31 -19.17 10.46 18.79
CA GLU A 31 -19.47 11.36 19.89
C GLU A 31 -20.19 10.55 20.96
N ASP A 32 -19.61 10.50 22.16
CA ASP A 32 -20.14 9.72 23.29
C ASP A 32 -20.42 8.27 22.91
N ASN A 33 -19.48 7.66 22.16
CA ASN A 33 -19.54 6.28 21.66
C ASN A 33 -20.61 6.04 20.57
N VAL A 34 -21.18 7.10 20.01
CA VAL A 34 -22.10 6.99 18.89
C VAL A 34 -21.41 7.45 17.61
N GLU A 35 -21.42 6.61 16.59
CA GLU A 35 -20.82 6.96 15.30
C GLU A 35 -21.62 8.11 14.66
N ILE A 36 -20.93 9.21 14.34
CA ILE A 36 -21.54 10.36 13.69
C ILE A 36 -21.01 10.60 12.27
N SER A 37 -19.86 10.00 11.94
CA SER A 37 -19.29 10.15 10.61
C SER A 37 -18.38 8.95 10.30
N ARG A 38 -18.37 8.56 9.03
CA ARG A 38 -17.50 7.50 8.55
C ARG A 38 -17.00 7.86 7.15
N THR A 39 -15.67 7.81 6.97
CA THR A 39 -15.04 8.08 5.68
C THR A 39 -14.16 6.89 5.30
N ARG A 40 -14.31 6.41 4.07
CA ARG A 40 -13.49 5.32 3.57
C ARG A 40 -12.39 5.84 2.66
N HIS A 41 -11.18 5.42 2.94
CA HIS A 41 -10.01 5.69 2.12
C HIS A 41 -9.47 4.40 1.55
N ARG A 42 -9.10 4.43 0.28
CA ARG A 42 -8.45 3.30 -0.38
C ARG A 42 -7.08 3.74 -0.86
N LYS A 43 -6.10 2.87 -0.69
CA LYS A 43 -4.75 3.12 -1.19
C LYS A 43 -4.22 1.84 -1.81
N THR A 44 -3.28 1.99 -2.75
CA THR A 44 -2.61 0.87 -3.38
C THR A 44 -1.13 0.94 -3.07
N LEU A 45 -0.58 -0.19 -2.61
CA LEU A 45 0.84 -0.33 -2.31
C LEU A 45 1.48 -1.23 -3.36
N ASN A 46 2.60 -0.81 -3.92
CA ASN A 46 3.43 -1.67 -4.76
C ASN A 46 4.69 -2.05 -3.99
N CYS A 47 5.46 -3.01 -4.51
CA CYS A 47 6.61 -3.53 -3.78
C CYS A 47 7.84 -2.61 -3.82
N GLY A 48 7.82 -1.57 -4.64
CA GLY A 48 8.92 -0.62 -4.67
C GLY A 48 8.86 0.34 -5.83
N SER A 49 9.89 1.16 -5.95
CA SER A 49 10.02 2.18 -6.99
C SER A 49 11.46 2.23 -7.50
N LEU A 50 11.68 2.99 -8.57
CA LEU A 50 13.02 3.25 -9.09
C LEU A 50 13.57 4.56 -8.53
N SER A 51 14.87 4.59 -8.31
CA SER A 51 15.55 5.83 -7.92
C SER A 51 15.43 6.88 -9.03
N THR A 52 15.55 8.16 -8.64
CA THR A 52 15.41 9.28 -9.57
C THR A 52 16.76 9.77 -10.08
N ASP A 53 17.84 9.10 -9.73
CA ASP A 53 19.22 9.50 -10.09
C ASP A 53 19.68 8.96 -11.45
N GLY A 54 18.81 8.25 -12.17
CA GLY A 54 19.14 7.68 -13.46
C GLY A 54 19.74 6.28 -13.40
N ASN A 55 20.08 5.78 -12.23
CA ASN A 55 20.70 4.46 -12.07
C ASN A 55 19.68 3.32 -12.01
N ASN A 56 18.39 3.64 -11.97
CA ASN A 56 17.30 2.65 -11.90
C ASN A 56 17.47 1.68 -10.71
N THR A 57 17.95 2.20 -9.59
CA THR A 57 18.09 1.39 -8.37
C THR A 57 16.69 1.12 -7.80
N PHE A 58 16.44 -0.14 -7.46
CA PHE A 58 15.17 -0.52 -6.85
C PHE A 58 15.13 -0.08 -5.39
N ILE A 59 14.10 0.67 -5.03
CA ILE A 59 13.87 1.14 -3.68
C ILE A 59 12.63 0.43 -3.15
N ALA A 60 12.80 -0.45 -2.16
CA ALA A 60 11.69 -1.19 -1.58
C ALA A 60 10.72 -0.25 -0.87
N THR A 61 9.43 -0.54 -1.01
CA THR A 61 8.39 0.25 -0.33
C THR A 61 8.48 0.05 1.17
N ASP A 62 8.50 1.16 1.91
CA ASP A 62 8.50 1.12 3.36
C ASP A 62 7.07 0.88 3.86
N ILE A 63 6.87 -0.26 4.51
CA ILE A 63 5.58 -0.66 5.05
C ILE A 63 5.55 -0.61 6.58
N SER A 64 6.57 -0.04 7.20
CA SER A 64 6.68 -0.01 8.66
C SER A 64 5.52 0.73 9.34
N GLY A 65 4.89 1.65 8.64
CA GLY A 65 3.71 2.38 9.14
C GLY A 65 2.39 1.66 8.91
N GLU A 66 2.38 0.51 8.25
CA GLU A 66 1.16 -0.26 7.96
C GLU A 66 0.80 -1.18 9.11
N SER A 67 -0.44 -1.70 9.10
CA SER A 67 -0.85 -2.68 10.10
C SER A 67 -0.03 -3.96 9.97
N SER A 68 0.05 -4.76 11.04
CA SER A 68 0.78 -6.03 11.01
C SER A 68 0.19 -6.99 9.99
N GLU A 69 -1.12 -6.94 9.73
CA GLU A 69 -1.75 -7.73 8.68
C GLU A 69 -1.20 -7.36 7.30
N VAL A 70 -1.16 -6.07 6.98
CA VAL A 70 -0.62 -5.59 5.70
C VAL A 70 0.85 -5.93 5.56
N GLN A 71 1.64 -5.72 6.62
CA GLN A 71 3.06 -6.09 6.61
C GLN A 71 3.27 -7.58 6.37
N GLY A 72 2.47 -8.42 7.04
CA GLY A 72 2.54 -9.86 6.87
C GLY A 72 2.21 -10.30 5.45
N ILE A 73 1.17 -9.74 4.86
CA ILE A 73 0.78 -10.04 3.48
C ILE A 73 1.89 -9.58 2.52
N ALA A 74 2.40 -8.37 2.69
CA ALA A 74 3.47 -7.84 1.84
C ALA A 74 4.72 -8.72 1.89
N ASN A 75 5.13 -9.12 3.08
CA ASN A 75 6.30 -9.99 3.25
C ASN A 75 6.10 -11.37 2.63
N LEU A 76 4.87 -11.84 2.58
CA LEU A 76 4.55 -13.14 1.98
C LEU A 76 4.53 -13.06 0.45
N VAL A 77 3.91 -12.02 -0.13
CA VAL A 77 3.66 -11.96 -1.56
C VAL A 77 4.73 -11.19 -2.34
N TRP A 78 5.44 -10.26 -1.72
CA TRP A 78 6.51 -9.50 -2.37
C TRP A 78 7.83 -10.25 -2.30
N THR A 79 7.90 -11.35 -3.03
CA THR A 79 9.11 -12.16 -3.13
C THR A 79 10.15 -11.45 -4.00
N GLN A 80 11.40 -11.92 -3.96
CA GLN A 80 12.45 -11.36 -4.81
C GLN A 80 12.07 -11.46 -6.30
N SER A 81 11.45 -12.56 -6.68
CA SER A 81 10.98 -12.75 -8.06
C SER A 81 9.96 -11.68 -8.47
N ILE A 82 9.01 -11.35 -7.60
CA ILE A 82 8.01 -10.30 -7.84
C ILE A 82 8.68 -8.93 -7.91
N LYS A 83 9.61 -8.65 -7.01
CA LYS A 83 10.35 -7.38 -7.01
C LYS A 83 11.16 -7.20 -8.30
N ASP A 84 11.81 -8.26 -8.76
CA ASP A 84 12.58 -8.24 -10.00
C ASP A 84 11.69 -8.00 -11.21
N ALA A 85 10.53 -8.65 -11.26
CA ALA A 85 9.56 -8.48 -12.35
C ALA A 85 9.00 -7.06 -12.36
N TRP A 86 8.68 -6.50 -11.19
CA TRP A 86 8.18 -5.13 -11.07
C TRP A 86 9.23 -4.11 -11.48
N LYS A 87 10.49 -4.31 -11.08
CA LYS A 87 11.61 -3.46 -11.50
C LYS A 87 11.75 -3.46 -13.03
N ALA A 88 11.72 -4.63 -13.65
CA ALA A 88 11.81 -4.77 -15.10
C ALA A 88 10.67 -4.04 -15.81
N LYS A 89 9.45 -4.15 -15.28
CA LYS A 89 8.29 -3.45 -15.84
C LYS A 89 8.46 -1.93 -15.74
N MET A 90 8.88 -1.43 -14.59
CA MET A 90 9.08 0.01 -14.39
C MET A 90 10.14 0.56 -15.33
N ILE A 91 11.23 -0.17 -15.55
CA ILE A 91 12.29 0.23 -16.48
C ILE A 91 11.76 0.25 -17.90
N ALA A 92 11.00 -0.77 -18.30
CA ALA A 92 10.41 -0.84 -19.63
C ALA A 92 9.42 0.31 -19.87
N ASP A 93 8.58 0.63 -18.89
CA ASP A 93 7.63 1.73 -18.99
C ASP A 93 8.36 3.08 -19.09
N LYS A 94 9.41 3.27 -18.33
CA LYS A 94 10.24 4.48 -18.37
C LYS A 94 10.89 4.65 -19.73
N ASN A 95 11.43 3.58 -20.30
CA ASN A 95 12.08 3.61 -21.61
C ASN A 95 11.06 3.84 -22.74
N ALA A 96 9.84 3.35 -22.58
CA ALA A 96 8.78 3.54 -23.57
C ALA A 96 8.31 5.00 -23.67
N ILE A 97 8.41 5.74 -22.56
CA ILE A 97 7.98 7.14 -22.49
C ILE A 97 9.09 8.06 -23.03
N GLY A 98 10.30 7.68 -22.77
CA GLY A 98 11.40 8.55 -23.01
C GLY A 98 12.38 8.19 -23.98
#